data_01acf2b2cf17cf0ec3d857d2815b6843
#
_entry.id   01acf2b2cf17cf0ec3d857d2815b6843
#
_cell.length_a   1.000
_cell.length_b   1.000
_cell.length_c   1.000
_cell.angle_alpha   90.00
_cell.angle_beta   90.00
_cell.angle_gamma   90.00
#
_symmetry.space_group_name_H-M   'P 1'
#
loop_
_entity.id
_entity.type
_entity.pdbx_description
1 polymer ?
#
loop_
_entity_poly.entity_id
_entity_poly.type
_entity_poly.pdbx_seq_one_letter_code
_entity_poly.pdbx_strand_id
1 'polypeptide(L)' 'MDELLFQIIALTLAIILGIAAIYSIRLYLEI' A
#
# COMPACT_ATOMS: atom_id res chain seq x y z
N MET A 1 2.66 -6.27 -22.14
CA MET A 1 1.87 -5.69 -21.07
C MET A 1 1.71 -4.19 -21.25
N ASP A 2 0.53 -3.69 -20.99
CA ASP A 2 0.28 -2.27 -21.11
C ASP A 2 0.97 -1.52 -19.98
N GLU A 3 1.79 -0.56 -20.36
CA GLU A 3 2.53 0.21 -19.37
C GLU A 3 1.60 0.96 -18.45
N LEU A 4 0.56 1.53 -19.02
CA LEU A 4 -0.40 2.29 -18.22
C LEU A 4 -1.11 1.39 -17.22
N LEU A 5 -1.52 0.23 -17.67
CA LEU A 5 -2.17 -0.73 -16.79
C LEU A 5 -1.25 -1.18 -15.68
N PHE A 6 0.00 -1.41 -16.01
CA PHE A 6 0.99 -1.81 -15.01
C PHE A 6 1.16 -0.71 -13.95
N GLN A 7 1.20 0.53 -14.39
CA GLN A 7 1.35 1.66 -13.47
C GLN A 7 0.17 1.78 -12.50
N ILE A 8 -1.02 1.57 -13.02
CA ILE A 8 -2.22 1.66 -12.18
C ILE A 8 -2.20 0.57 -11.11
N ILE A 9 -1.84 -0.63 -11.51
CA ILE A 9 -1.77 -1.75 -10.58
C ILE A 9 -0.71 -1.49 -9.52
N ALA A 10 0.45 -1.02 -9.94
CA ALA A 10 1.54 -0.76 -9.02
C ALA A 10 1.16 0.33 -8.02
N LEU A 11 0.50 1.38 -8.49
CA LEU A 11 0.07 2.47 -7.62
C LEU A 11 -0.94 1.97 -6.60
N THR A 12 -1.90 1.18 -7.05
CA THR A 12 -2.92 0.63 -6.16
C THR A 12 -2.29 -0.23 -5.08
N LEU A 13 -1.36 -1.09 -5.46
CA LEU A 13 -0.69 -1.95 -4.50
C LEU A 13 0.14 -1.13 -3.52
N ALA A 14 0.79 -0.09 -4.00
CA ALA A 14 1.60 0.75 -3.12
C ALA A 14 0.74 1.43 -2.06
N ILE A 15 -0.43 1.92 -2.45
CA ILE A 15 -1.34 2.56 -1.53
C ILE A 15 -1.83 1.57 -0.48
N ILE A 16 -2.22 0.39 -0.90
CA ILE A 16 -2.70 -0.65 0.00
C ILE A 16 -1.62 -1.03 1.00
N LEU A 17 -0.41 -1.25 0.51
CA LEU A 17 0.70 -1.61 1.37
C LEU A 17 1.04 -0.49 2.35
N GLY A 18 0.98 0.75 1.89
CA GLY A 18 1.25 1.89 2.75
C GLY A 18 0.26 2.00 3.89
N ILE A 19 -1.03 1.84 3.58
CA ILE A 19 -2.07 1.91 4.60
C ILE A 19 -1.91 0.76 5.59
N ALA A 20 -1.65 -0.44 5.07
CA ALA A 20 -1.46 -1.61 5.92
C ALA A 20 -0.28 -1.41 6.86
N ALA A 21 0.79 -0.82 6.36
CA ALA A 21 1.98 -0.57 7.16
C ALA A 21 1.66 0.39 8.31
N ILE A 22 0.92 1.45 8.02
CA ILE A 22 0.56 2.43 9.03
C ILE A 22 -0.29 1.78 10.11
N TYR A 23 -1.27 0.98 9.72
CA TYR A 23 -2.10 0.30 10.69
C TYR A 23 -1.30 -0.69 11.53
N SER A 24 -0.35 -1.37 10.91
CA SER A 24 0.49 -2.32 11.64
C SER A 24 1.30 -1.60 12.71
N ILE A 25 1.87 -0.47 12.36
CA ILE A 25 2.67 0.31 13.30
C ILE A 25 1.80 0.78 14.46
N ARG A 26 0.60 1.22 14.16
CA ARG A 26 -0.32 1.68 15.19
C ARG A 26 -0.65 0.58 16.17
N LEU A 27 -0.86 -0.62 15.67
CA LEU A 27 -1.14 -1.76 16.53
C LEU A 27 0.04 -2.09 17.43
N TYR A 28 1.24 -1.97 16.89
CA TYR A 28 2.44 -2.23 17.67
C TYR A 28 2.66 -1.19 18.76
N LEU A 29 2.40 0.05 18.40
CA LEU A 29 2.62 1.16 19.32
C LEU A 29 1.35 1.51 20.09
N GLU A 30 0.41 0.64 20.06
CA GLU A 30 -0.85 0.90 20.71
C GLU A 30 -0.63 1.19 22.18
N ILE A 31 -1.02 2.36 22.51
CA ILE A 31 -0.79 2.88 23.86
C ILE A 31 -2.12 3.20 24.45
#